data_003dfed226a80a1b8f76ee199c259a1e
#
_entry.id   003dfed226a80a1b8f76ee199c259a1e
#
_cell.length_a   1.000
_cell.length_b   1.000
_cell.length_c   1.000
_cell.angle_alpha   90.00
_cell.angle_beta   90.00
_cell.angle_gamma   90.00
#
_symmetry.space_group_name_H-M   'P 1'
#
loop_
_entity.id
_entity.type
_entity.pdbx_description
1 polymer ?
#
loop_
_entity_poly.entity_id
_entity_poly.type
_entity_poly.pdbx_seq_one_letter_code
_entity_poly.pdbx_strand_id
1 'polypeptide(L)'
;KNGKIKTRRDLEVEKRQLCRDLKLNKFMSNADILETATIEEKGSISGLLRKKPSRTLSGVAVVAVMCHPHECPHGRCFYCPKSDIAPPSYTGEEPAALRGRMYEYHPYIQTFNRIKQLYSIGHPVDKIELIIMGGTFPSTDLSYQTWFVSQCLKAMVDFGIVLKNIEKGMKLKDITKDIIKEDPLYSNNILKTFAPTDYVILEDVQKANEISKVRCVGMTFETRPDWCKKEHVDRMLNMGATRVEIGVQTIHDEIYKKMKRGHSVKDSIEANRVLRDSGLKVAMHLMPGLFQRQKEDLEMFKTVFTNDSYKPDMLKIYPCLVTKGSELYDLWKDGGYEPYTDEEAVELIVEIKKILPKWVRTMRIQRDIPSTLIEAGVKKSNLGELVYNRLDEEGINCKCIRCREIGHKDKNYDFEDFRLFEESYTAVEGEETFLSFEDNNEESLAGFLRSEERRVGKECRS
;
A
#
# COMPACT_ATOMS: atom_id res chain seq x y z
N LYS A 1 -18.23 24.60 19.78
CA LYS A 1 -17.83 25.09 21.14
C LYS A 1 -18.86 24.74 22.23
N ASN A 2 -20.12 24.50 21.92
CA ASN A 2 -21.20 24.31 22.90
C ASN A 2 -21.45 22.85 23.29
N GLY A 3 -20.58 21.92 22.98
CA GLY A 3 -20.71 20.48 23.34
C GLY A 3 -21.88 19.71 22.70
N LYS A 4 -22.60 20.33 21.77
CA LYS A 4 -23.79 19.74 21.12
C LYS A 4 -23.42 18.61 20.16
N ILE A 5 -22.23 18.63 19.52
CA ILE A 5 -21.79 17.67 18.52
C ILE A 5 -20.84 16.68 19.19
N LYS A 6 -21.31 15.46 19.45
CA LYS A 6 -20.52 14.37 20.03
C LYS A 6 -20.21 13.26 19.04
N THR A 7 -21.06 13.11 18.04
CA THR A 7 -20.95 12.04 17.05
C THR A 7 -20.89 12.60 15.63
N ARG A 8 -20.45 11.79 14.67
CA ARG A 8 -20.50 12.14 13.24
C ARG A 8 -21.93 12.37 12.75
N ARG A 9 -22.90 11.66 13.33
CA ARG A 9 -24.32 11.83 12.99
C ARG A 9 -24.80 13.21 13.41
N ASP A 10 -24.45 13.66 14.62
CA ASP A 10 -24.77 15.00 15.09
C ASP A 10 -24.15 16.07 14.18
N LEU A 11 -22.87 15.87 13.77
CA LEU A 11 -22.19 16.77 12.85
C LEU A 11 -22.93 16.90 11.50
N GLU A 12 -23.38 15.81 10.91
CA GLU A 12 -24.10 15.85 9.63
C GLU A 12 -25.49 16.50 9.77
N VAL A 13 -26.16 16.30 10.89
CA VAL A 13 -27.44 16.98 11.21
C VAL A 13 -27.24 18.50 11.31
N GLU A 14 -26.26 18.94 12.09
CA GLU A 14 -25.96 20.37 12.27
C GLU A 14 -25.51 21.03 10.97
N LYS A 15 -24.68 20.35 10.16
CA LYS A 15 -24.28 20.85 8.83
C LYS A 15 -25.49 21.08 7.92
N ARG A 16 -26.45 20.14 7.90
CA ARG A 16 -27.68 20.28 7.11
C ARG A 16 -28.53 21.46 7.59
N GLN A 17 -28.63 21.64 8.93
CA GLN A 17 -29.36 22.73 9.51
C GLN A 17 -28.72 24.07 9.15
N LEU A 18 -27.40 24.22 9.36
CA LEU A 18 -26.66 25.44 8.98
C LEU A 18 -26.78 25.78 7.50
N CYS A 19 -26.69 24.77 6.61
CA CYS A 19 -26.86 25.02 5.20
C CYS A 19 -28.24 25.59 4.85
N ARG A 20 -29.30 25.13 5.53
CA ARG A 20 -30.66 25.67 5.35
C ARG A 20 -30.78 27.08 5.91
N ASP A 21 -30.32 27.28 7.14
CA ASP A 21 -30.45 28.57 7.84
C ASP A 21 -29.70 29.70 7.13
N LEU A 22 -28.52 29.38 6.59
CA LEU A 22 -27.67 30.32 5.87
C LEU A 22 -27.94 30.33 4.36
N LYS A 23 -28.90 29.53 3.85
CA LYS A 23 -29.28 29.43 2.43
C LYS A 23 -28.06 29.20 1.53
N LEU A 24 -27.15 28.31 1.95
CA LEU A 24 -25.93 28.02 1.20
C LEU A 24 -26.24 27.22 -0.07
N ASN A 25 -25.71 27.64 -1.21
CA ASN A 25 -25.86 26.95 -2.48
C ASN A 25 -25.05 25.64 -2.55
N LYS A 26 -24.11 25.43 -1.63
CA LYS A 26 -23.26 24.25 -1.55
C LYS A 26 -23.19 23.72 -0.13
N PHE A 27 -23.31 22.41 0.01
CA PHE A 27 -23.12 21.73 1.29
C PHE A 27 -21.67 21.81 1.74
N MET A 28 -21.44 22.27 2.98
CA MET A 28 -20.07 22.37 3.53
C MET A 28 -19.43 20.99 3.68
N SER A 29 -18.26 20.81 3.10
CA SER A 29 -17.45 19.61 3.30
C SER A 29 -16.72 19.68 4.66
N ASN A 30 -16.30 18.52 5.19
CA ASN A 30 -15.46 18.48 6.39
C ASN A 30 -14.12 19.19 6.15
N ALA A 31 -13.60 19.18 4.93
CA ALA A 31 -12.38 19.89 4.56
C ALA A 31 -12.55 21.41 4.67
N ASP A 32 -13.70 21.97 4.23
CA ASP A 32 -13.99 23.39 4.33
C ASP A 32 -14.00 23.86 5.81
N ILE A 33 -14.56 23.02 6.70
CA ILE A 33 -14.58 23.29 8.13
C ILE A 33 -13.16 23.24 8.71
N LEU A 34 -12.36 22.22 8.36
CA LEU A 34 -10.98 22.09 8.81
C LEU A 34 -10.09 23.23 8.28
N GLU A 35 -10.33 23.74 7.08
CA GLU A 35 -9.57 24.85 6.52
C GLU A 35 -9.80 26.17 7.29
N THR A 36 -11.03 26.39 7.79
CA THR A 36 -11.41 27.60 8.53
C THR A 36 -11.09 27.55 10.01
N ALA A 37 -10.92 26.34 10.57
CA ALA A 37 -10.63 26.13 11.98
C ALA A 37 -9.21 26.59 12.36
N THR A 38 -9.06 27.18 13.54
CA THR A 38 -7.75 27.49 14.14
C THR A 38 -7.00 26.20 14.49
N ILE A 39 -5.69 26.28 14.77
CA ILE A 39 -4.87 25.12 15.16
C ILE A 39 -5.43 24.46 16.43
N GLU A 40 -5.82 25.26 17.42
CA GLU A 40 -6.42 24.78 18.68
C GLU A 40 -7.75 24.06 18.43
N GLU A 41 -8.60 24.65 17.61
CA GLU A 41 -9.89 24.05 17.25
C GLU A 41 -9.67 22.73 16.47
N LYS A 42 -8.69 22.67 15.56
CA LYS A 42 -8.35 21.43 14.85
C LYS A 42 -8.01 20.30 15.80
N GLY A 43 -7.27 20.58 16.88
CA GLY A 43 -6.96 19.58 17.91
C GLY A 43 -8.21 18.88 18.47
N SER A 44 -9.26 19.65 18.73
CA SER A 44 -10.51 19.14 19.35
C SER A 44 -11.49 18.52 18.35
N ILE A 45 -11.54 19.00 17.10
CA ILE A 45 -12.58 18.59 16.13
C ILE A 45 -12.08 17.61 15.06
N SER A 46 -10.76 17.46 14.86
CA SER A 46 -10.19 16.63 13.80
C SER A 46 -10.65 15.17 13.86
N GLY A 47 -10.86 14.62 15.04
CA GLY A 47 -11.36 13.26 15.22
C GLY A 47 -12.75 13.03 14.61
N LEU A 48 -13.66 14.02 14.77
CA LEU A 48 -15.01 13.96 14.20
C LEU A 48 -15.02 14.23 12.68
N LEU A 49 -14.18 15.16 12.24
CA LEU A 49 -14.15 15.62 10.84
C LEU A 49 -13.31 14.73 9.92
N ARG A 50 -12.35 13.95 10.47
CA ARG A 50 -11.45 13.08 9.69
C ARG A 50 -12.23 12.10 8.83
N LYS A 51 -12.03 12.15 7.52
CA LYS A 51 -12.67 11.23 6.57
C LYS A 51 -11.91 9.90 6.53
N LYS A 52 -12.61 8.76 6.73
CA LYS A 52 -12.02 7.42 6.75
C LYS A 52 -10.86 7.29 7.77
N PRO A 53 -11.11 7.42 9.07
CA PRO A 53 -10.08 7.49 10.14
C PRO A 53 -9.16 6.27 10.19
N SER A 54 -9.64 5.10 9.77
CA SER A 54 -8.84 3.86 9.71
C SER A 54 -7.59 3.96 8.81
N ARG A 55 -7.51 4.94 7.90
CA ARG A 55 -6.34 5.09 7.00
C ARG A 55 -5.05 5.48 7.68
N THR A 56 -5.14 6.19 8.80
CA THR A 56 -3.98 6.67 9.55
C THR A 56 -4.10 6.32 11.02
N LEU A 57 -4.70 5.17 11.30
CA LEU A 57 -4.92 4.71 12.67
C LEU A 57 -3.60 4.44 13.39
N SER A 58 -2.59 3.94 12.65
CA SER A 58 -1.22 3.73 13.13
C SER A 58 -0.42 5.02 13.33
N GLY A 59 -0.99 6.20 13.01
CA GLY A 59 -0.25 7.46 12.97
C GLY A 59 0.60 7.66 11.72
N VAL A 60 0.61 6.71 10.79
CA VAL A 60 1.37 6.79 9.53
C VAL A 60 0.42 6.96 8.35
N ALA A 61 0.69 7.94 7.49
CA ALA A 61 -0.07 8.19 6.28
C ALA A 61 0.58 7.51 5.06
N VAL A 62 -0.20 6.69 4.35
CA VAL A 62 0.29 6.01 3.15
C VAL A 62 0.14 6.90 1.93
N VAL A 63 1.26 7.13 1.24
CA VAL A 63 1.35 7.87 -0.02
C VAL A 63 1.85 6.93 -1.11
N ALA A 64 0.93 6.51 -1.98
CA ALA A 64 1.27 5.69 -3.14
C ALA A 64 1.44 6.59 -4.37
N VAL A 65 2.56 6.45 -5.03
CA VAL A 65 2.96 7.16 -6.25
C VAL A 65 3.22 6.17 -7.38
N MET A 66 2.92 6.58 -8.60
CA MET A 66 3.02 5.74 -9.80
C MET A 66 4.14 6.24 -10.69
N CYS A 67 5.05 5.36 -11.14
CA CYS A 67 6.03 5.71 -12.15
C CYS A 67 5.37 5.88 -13.53
N HIS A 68 6.09 6.47 -14.48
CA HIS A 68 5.58 6.62 -15.85
C HIS A 68 5.34 5.24 -16.52
N PRO A 69 4.47 5.16 -17.51
CA PRO A 69 4.32 3.96 -18.33
C PRO A 69 5.65 3.54 -18.95
N HIS A 70 5.98 2.26 -18.84
CA HIS A 70 7.15 1.65 -19.44
C HIS A 70 6.85 0.18 -19.74
N GLU A 71 7.62 -0.45 -20.59
CA GLU A 71 7.46 -1.85 -20.90
C GLU A 71 8.11 -2.74 -19.82
N CYS A 72 7.49 -3.88 -19.52
CA CYS A 72 8.13 -4.89 -18.69
C CYS A 72 9.24 -5.60 -19.51
N PRO A 73 10.45 -5.84 -18.93
CA PRO A 73 11.55 -6.47 -19.64
C PRO A 73 11.26 -7.85 -20.21
N HIS A 74 10.29 -8.59 -19.63
CA HIS A 74 9.89 -9.93 -20.08
C HIS A 74 8.71 -9.91 -21.08
N GLY A 75 8.25 -8.73 -21.49
CA GLY A 75 7.01 -8.58 -22.26
C GLY A 75 5.78 -8.51 -21.37
N ARG A 76 4.66 -9.06 -21.81
CA ARG A 76 3.37 -8.95 -21.13
C ARG A 76 2.92 -10.30 -20.56
N CYS A 77 2.48 -10.29 -19.31
CA CYS A 77 1.80 -11.43 -18.70
C CYS A 77 0.41 -11.62 -19.31
N PHE A 78 -0.05 -12.84 -19.39
CA PHE A 78 -1.30 -13.26 -20.02
C PHE A 78 -2.55 -12.54 -19.45
N TYR A 79 -2.56 -12.29 -18.13
CA TYR A 79 -3.64 -11.58 -17.42
C TYR A 79 -3.47 -10.06 -17.34
N CYS A 80 -2.36 -9.54 -17.88
CA CYS A 80 -2.03 -8.12 -17.73
C CYS A 80 -2.91 -7.28 -18.67
N PRO A 81 -3.64 -6.27 -18.17
CA PRO A 81 -4.43 -5.40 -19.01
C PRO A 81 -3.52 -4.64 -19.99
N LYS A 82 -4.02 -4.39 -21.19
CA LYS A 82 -3.36 -3.50 -22.14
C LYS A 82 -3.73 -2.07 -21.82
N SER A 83 -2.72 -1.23 -21.57
CA SER A 83 -2.91 0.19 -21.36
C SER A 83 -1.72 0.96 -21.91
N ASP A 84 -1.96 1.96 -22.74
CA ASP A 84 -0.95 2.87 -23.25
C ASP A 84 -0.79 4.10 -22.33
N ILE A 85 -1.68 4.23 -21.34
CA ILE A 85 -1.79 5.38 -20.43
C ILE A 85 -1.43 5.04 -18.98
N ALA A 86 -1.02 3.80 -18.70
CA ALA A 86 -0.61 3.35 -17.36
C ALA A 86 0.54 2.36 -17.44
N PRO A 87 1.37 2.25 -16.39
CA PRO A 87 2.39 1.23 -16.30
C PRO A 87 1.80 -0.18 -16.34
N PRO A 88 2.61 -1.21 -16.68
CA PRO A 88 2.16 -2.58 -16.67
C PRO A 88 1.46 -2.98 -15.37
N SER A 89 0.50 -3.86 -15.46
CA SER A 89 -0.39 -4.32 -14.40
C SER A 89 -1.50 -3.35 -13.98
N TYR A 90 -1.55 -2.15 -14.53
CA TYR A 90 -2.57 -1.15 -14.24
C TYR A 90 -3.40 -0.81 -15.48
N THR A 91 -4.70 -0.52 -15.26
CA THR A 91 -5.62 -0.10 -16.32
C THR A 91 -5.54 1.40 -16.58
N GLY A 92 -5.05 2.16 -15.62
CA GLY A 92 -5.06 3.63 -15.63
C GLY A 92 -6.23 4.25 -14.87
N GLU A 93 -7.18 3.43 -14.42
CA GLU A 93 -8.39 3.87 -13.73
C GLU A 93 -8.36 3.54 -12.21
N GLU A 94 -7.35 2.83 -11.73
CA GLU A 94 -7.13 2.64 -10.31
C GLU A 94 -6.78 3.98 -9.62
N PRO A 95 -7.16 4.18 -8.34
CA PRO A 95 -6.98 5.47 -7.66
C PRO A 95 -5.54 6.02 -7.66
N ALA A 96 -4.53 5.14 -7.64
CA ALA A 96 -3.14 5.58 -7.74
C ALA A 96 -2.75 5.92 -9.19
N ALA A 97 -3.17 5.11 -10.16
CA ALA A 97 -2.92 5.33 -11.58
C ALA A 97 -3.63 6.62 -12.10
N LEU A 98 -4.88 6.85 -11.68
CA LEU A 98 -5.60 8.11 -11.98
C LEU A 98 -4.84 9.33 -11.48
N ARG A 99 -4.28 9.29 -10.26
CA ARG A 99 -3.44 10.40 -9.77
C ARG A 99 -2.15 10.52 -10.57
N GLY A 100 -1.52 9.39 -10.92
CA GLY A 100 -0.34 9.38 -11.78
C GLY A 100 -0.62 10.11 -13.10
N ARG A 101 -1.68 9.72 -13.81
CA ARG A 101 -2.15 10.34 -15.06
C ARG A 101 -2.45 11.83 -14.89
N MET A 102 -3.19 12.18 -13.84
CA MET A 102 -3.58 13.57 -13.55
C MET A 102 -2.35 14.50 -13.40
N TYR A 103 -1.24 13.96 -12.88
CA TYR A 103 0.00 14.69 -12.63
C TYR A 103 1.12 14.26 -13.58
N GLU A 104 0.79 13.69 -14.74
CA GLU A 104 1.75 13.24 -15.77
C GLU A 104 2.88 12.38 -15.19
N TYR A 105 2.55 11.59 -14.17
CA TYR A 105 3.48 10.71 -13.44
C TYR A 105 4.66 11.42 -12.75
N HIS A 106 4.62 12.76 -12.61
CA HIS A 106 5.69 13.48 -11.94
C HIS A 106 5.71 13.17 -10.43
N PRO A 107 6.81 12.60 -9.87
CA PRO A 107 6.86 12.09 -8.51
C PRO A 107 6.64 13.16 -7.43
N TYR A 108 7.24 14.35 -7.60
CA TYR A 108 7.04 15.47 -6.68
C TYR A 108 5.57 15.88 -6.59
N ILE A 109 4.94 16.09 -7.75
CA ILE A 109 3.56 16.60 -7.81
C ILE A 109 2.58 15.58 -7.24
N GLN A 110 2.74 14.29 -7.56
CA GLN A 110 1.93 13.22 -6.98
C GLN A 110 2.05 13.19 -5.45
N THR A 111 3.29 13.22 -4.94
CA THR A 111 3.58 13.14 -3.52
C THR A 111 3.03 14.35 -2.78
N PHE A 112 3.38 15.55 -3.22
CA PHE A 112 2.96 16.80 -2.60
C PHE A 112 1.43 16.92 -2.52
N ASN A 113 0.75 16.74 -3.65
CA ASN A 113 -0.71 16.85 -3.72
C ASN A 113 -1.40 15.74 -2.91
N ARG A 114 -0.81 14.54 -2.83
CA ARG A 114 -1.38 13.48 -2.00
C ARG A 114 -1.26 13.80 -0.51
N ILE A 115 -0.15 14.32 -0.06
CA ILE A 115 0.03 14.78 1.33
C ILE A 115 -0.93 15.93 1.62
N LYS A 116 -1.01 16.93 0.74
CA LYS A 116 -1.96 18.05 0.83
C LYS A 116 -3.41 17.56 0.98
N GLN A 117 -3.82 16.60 0.14
CA GLN A 117 -5.16 16.02 0.18
C GLN A 117 -5.43 15.32 1.52
N LEU A 118 -4.49 14.51 2.02
CA LEU A 118 -4.62 13.82 3.30
C LEU A 118 -4.72 14.82 4.47
N TYR A 119 -3.87 15.83 4.48
CA TYR A 119 -3.90 16.90 5.46
C TYR A 119 -5.25 17.66 5.47
N SER A 120 -5.75 18.04 4.29
CA SER A 120 -6.99 18.79 4.12
C SER A 120 -8.23 18.01 4.62
N ILE A 121 -8.19 16.68 4.62
CA ILE A 121 -9.30 15.84 5.15
C ILE A 121 -9.04 15.36 6.58
N GLY A 122 -8.08 15.96 7.28
CA GLY A 122 -7.85 15.80 8.73
C GLY A 122 -6.94 14.64 9.13
N HIS A 123 -6.14 14.07 8.19
CA HIS A 123 -5.16 13.05 8.54
C HIS A 123 -3.85 13.66 9.06
N PRO A 124 -3.18 13.04 10.06
CA PRO A 124 -1.78 13.36 10.36
C PRO A 124 -0.91 12.99 9.15
N VAL A 125 0.06 13.83 8.85
CA VAL A 125 0.99 13.65 7.71
C VAL A 125 2.46 13.82 8.12
N ASP A 126 2.73 13.81 9.40
CA ASP A 126 4.08 13.92 9.96
C ASP A 126 4.94 12.67 9.68
N LYS A 127 4.31 11.51 9.49
CA LYS A 127 4.95 10.25 9.14
C LYS A 127 4.32 9.68 7.88
N ILE A 128 5.13 9.49 6.85
CA ILE A 128 4.71 8.96 5.55
C ILE A 128 5.32 7.59 5.31
N GLU A 129 4.49 6.65 4.92
CA GLU A 129 4.91 5.43 4.23
C GLU A 129 4.74 5.66 2.73
N LEU A 130 5.86 5.77 2.01
CA LEU A 130 5.89 5.93 0.57
C LEU A 130 5.79 4.57 -0.11
N ILE A 131 4.90 4.42 -1.08
CA ILE A 131 4.82 3.21 -1.92
C ILE A 131 5.06 3.61 -3.37
N ILE A 132 6.13 3.10 -3.95
CA ILE A 132 6.49 3.29 -5.36
C ILE A 132 5.90 2.13 -6.16
N MET A 133 4.99 2.46 -7.06
CA MET A 133 4.18 1.54 -7.85
C MET A 133 4.46 1.72 -9.34
N GLY A 134 4.13 0.70 -10.12
CA GLY A 134 4.18 0.79 -11.59
C GLY A 134 4.94 -0.36 -12.25
N GLY A 135 4.46 -1.56 -12.08
CA GLY A 135 5.02 -2.76 -12.74
C GLY A 135 6.37 -3.18 -12.17
N THR A 136 7.44 -2.97 -12.94
CA THR A 136 8.79 -3.35 -12.52
C THR A 136 9.67 -2.09 -12.43
N PHE A 137 9.42 -1.24 -11.44
CA PHE A 137 10.17 0.01 -11.26
C PHE A 137 11.70 -0.17 -11.30
N PRO A 138 12.32 -1.21 -10.67
CA PRO A 138 13.77 -1.42 -10.75
C PRO A 138 14.30 -1.73 -12.16
N SER A 139 13.44 -1.93 -13.17
CA SER A 139 13.85 -2.11 -14.56
C SER A 139 13.99 -0.80 -15.34
N THR A 140 13.61 0.32 -14.77
CA THR A 140 13.79 1.64 -15.38
C THR A 140 15.24 2.11 -15.25
N ASP A 141 15.61 3.18 -15.94
CA ASP A 141 16.96 3.74 -15.85
C ASP A 141 17.30 4.18 -14.42
N LEU A 142 18.55 3.98 -14.02
CA LEU A 142 19.04 4.34 -12.69
C LEU A 142 18.88 5.82 -12.38
N SER A 143 19.16 6.69 -13.36
CA SER A 143 18.98 8.13 -13.23
C SER A 143 17.50 8.47 -12.95
N TYR A 144 16.58 7.79 -13.63
CA TYR A 144 15.15 7.94 -13.40
C TYR A 144 14.74 7.46 -12.01
N GLN A 145 15.23 6.30 -11.57
CA GLN A 145 14.93 5.75 -10.24
C GLN A 145 15.39 6.74 -9.14
N THR A 146 16.62 7.19 -9.22
CA THR A 146 17.22 8.14 -8.26
C THR A 146 16.45 9.45 -8.25
N TRP A 147 16.18 10.04 -9.42
CA TRP A 147 15.40 11.26 -9.57
C TRP A 147 13.99 11.09 -9.00
N PHE A 148 13.31 9.98 -9.30
CA PHE A 148 11.95 9.72 -8.83
C PHE A 148 11.86 9.73 -7.31
N VAL A 149 12.75 9.00 -6.64
CA VAL A 149 12.79 8.94 -5.18
C VAL A 149 13.19 10.29 -4.57
N SER A 150 14.21 10.95 -5.11
CA SER A 150 14.64 12.27 -4.65
C SER A 150 13.52 13.30 -4.71
N GLN A 151 12.73 13.30 -5.77
CA GLN A 151 11.58 14.20 -5.95
C GLN A 151 10.44 13.88 -4.98
N CYS A 152 10.19 12.61 -4.66
CA CYS A 152 9.22 12.24 -3.64
C CYS A 152 9.63 12.75 -2.25
N LEU A 153 10.90 12.57 -1.89
CA LEU A 153 11.44 13.05 -0.61
C LEU A 153 11.46 14.58 -0.54
N LYS A 154 11.85 15.26 -1.63
CA LYS A 154 11.79 16.72 -1.73
C LYS A 154 10.38 17.24 -1.48
N ALA A 155 9.36 16.62 -2.07
CA ALA A 155 7.97 17.01 -1.84
C ALA A 155 7.55 16.91 -0.37
N MET A 156 8.07 15.92 0.37
CA MET A 156 7.83 15.77 1.81
C MET A 156 8.53 16.87 2.60
N VAL A 157 9.80 17.18 2.28
CA VAL A 157 10.56 18.26 2.91
C VAL A 157 9.86 19.59 2.72
N ASP A 158 9.46 19.91 1.49
CA ASP A 158 8.78 21.16 1.14
C ASP A 158 7.39 21.25 1.83
N PHE A 159 6.65 20.15 1.89
CA PHE A 159 5.40 20.14 2.66
C PHE A 159 5.64 20.33 4.16
N GLY A 160 6.75 19.86 4.69
CA GLY A 160 7.20 20.16 6.05
C GLY A 160 7.38 21.66 6.31
N ILE A 161 7.86 22.42 5.32
CA ILE A 161 7.95 23.89 5.36
C ILE A 161 6.55 24.51 5.35
N VAL A 162 5.65 23.98 4.50
CA VAL A 162 4.23 24.40 4.47
C VAL A 162 3.59 24.25 5.86
N LEU A 163 3.80 23.12 6.54
CA LEU A 163 3.27 22.91 7.89
C LEU A 163 3.81 23.93 8.90
N LYS A 164 5.11 24.24 8.84
CA LYS A 164 5.72 25.29 9.69
C LYS A 164 5.08 26.67 9.45
N ASN A 165 4.73 26.98 8.22
CA ASN A 165 4.07 28.25 7.87
C ASN A 165 2.61 28.28 8.32
N ILE A 166 1.91 27.15 8.23
CA ILE A 166 0.54 27.01 8.78
C ILE A 166 0.55 27.23 10.30
N GLU A 167 1.53 26.70 11.01
CA GLU A 167 1.69 26.92 12.46
C GLU A 167 1.92 28.40 12.81
N LYS A 168 2.47 29.17 11.90
CA LYS A 168 2.59 30.65 12.02
C LYS A 168 1.33 31.42 11.62
N GLY A 169 0.22 30.72 11.34
CA GLY A 169 -1.09 31.31 11.03
C GLY A 169 -1.38 31.51 9.54
N MET A 170 -0.53 31.06 8.65
CA MET A 170 -0.78 31.14 7.20
C MET A 170 -1.81 30.07 6.77
N LYS A 171 -2.62 30.37 5.76
CA LYS A 171 -3.60 29.39 5.25
C LYS A 171 -2.96 28.50 4.18
N LEU A 172 -3.28 27.22 4.20
CA LEU A 172 -2.75 26.23 3.25
C LEU A 172 -2.90 26.68 1.78
N LYS A 173 -4.07 27.21 1.41
CA LYS A 173 -4.36 27.68 0.05
C LYS A 173 -3.47 28.83 -0.41
N ASP A 174 -3.08 29.69 0.49
CA ASP A 174 -2.27 30.85 0.15
C ASP A 174 -0.80 30.44 -0.03
N ILE A 175 -0.27 29.59 0.86
CA ILE A 175 1.08 29.04 0.79
C ILE A 175 1.26 28.18 -0.48
N THR A 176 0.31 27.30 -0.78
CA THR A 176 0.44 26.39 -1.92
C THR A 176 0.24 27.06 -3.27
N LYS A 177 -0.40 28.25 -3.33
CA LYS A 177 -0.46 29.05 -4.55
C LYS A 177 0.91 29.63 -4.94
N ASP A 178 1.68 30.05 -3.95
CA ASP A 178 2.99 30.65 -4.18
C ASP A 178 4.03 29.60 -4.57
N ILE A 179 4.08 28.47 -3.90
CA ILE A 179 4.95 27.34 -4.26
C ILE A 179 4.66 26.84 -5.70
N ILE A 180 3.39 26.81 -6.10
CA ILE A 180 2.98 26.41 -7.46
C ILE A 180 3.33 27.48 -8.51
N LYS A 181 3.33 28.76 -8.16
CA LYS A 181 3.61 29.86 -9.10
C LYS A 181 5.08 30.09 -9.36
N GLU A 182 5.94 29.84 -8.38
CA GLU A 182 7.37 30.10 -8.45
C GLU A 182 8.18 28.94 -9.04
N ASP A 183 7.60 27.74 -9.12
CA ASP A 183 8.29 26.59 -9.71
C ASP A 183 7.93 26.46 -11.20
N PRO A 184 8.91 26.71 -12.11
CA PRO A 184 8.70 26.57 -13.56
C PRO A 184 8.26 25.18 -14.01
N LEU A 185 8.43 24.14 -13.16
CA LEU A 185 8.00 22.76 -13.39
C LEU A 185 6.49 22.60 -13.54
N TYR A 186 5.70 23.59 -13.15
CA TYR A 186 4.23 23.56 -13.28
C TYR A 186 3.70 24.10 -14.59
N SER A 187 4.57 24.58 -15.49
CA SER A 187 4.14 24.90 -16.85
C SER A 187 4.01 23.60 -17.66
N ASN A 188 2.85 23.39 -18.26
CA ASN A 188 2.47 22.16 -19.01
C ASN A 188 3.44 21.68 -20.09
N ASN A 189 4.52 22.41 -20.37
CA ASN A 189 5.52 22.08 -21.39
C ASN A 189 6.79 21.42 -20.83
N ILE A 190 7.02 21.42 -19.52
CA ILE A 190 8.28 20.93 -18.91
C ILE A 190 8.17 19.46 -18.53
N LEU A 191 6.95 18.93 -18.31
CA LEU A 191 6.71 17.54 -17.94
C LEU A 191 7.02 16.53 -19.05
N LYS A 192 7.30 16.96 -20.26
CA LYS A 192 7.64 16.08 -21.39
C LYS A 192 9.11 15.71 -21.49
N THR A 193 9.98 16.40 -20.75
CA THR A 193 11.42 16.16 -20.80
C THR A 193 11.96 16.11 -19.38
N PHE A 194 12.54 14.98 -19.01
CA PHE A 194 13.41 14.87 -17.85
C PHE A 194 14.50 15.96 -17.98
N ALA A 195 14.37 17.02 -17.21
CA ALA A 195 15.34 18.09 -17.25
C ALA A 195 16.42 17.86 -16.18
N PRO A 196 17.71 17.73 -16.55
CA PRO A 196 18.81 17.57 -15.59
C PRO A 196 18.97 18.75 -14.62
N THR A 197 18.36 19.90 -14.92
CA THR A 197 18.39 21.10 -14.08
C THR A 197 17.64 20.95 -12.75
N ASP A 198 16.75 19.96 -12.63
CA ASP A 198 16.01 19.69 -11.39
C ASP A 198 16.63 18.55 -10.57
N TYR A 199 17.89 18.30 -10.77
CA TYR A 199 18.61 17.25 -10.06
C TYR A 199 18.76 17.61 -8.58
N VAL A 200 18.05 16.86 -7.73
CA VAL A 200 18.21 16.89 -6.28
C VAL A 200 19.08 15.71 -5.89
N ILE A 201 20.20 15.99 -5.22
CA ILE A 201 21.10 14.94 -4.73
C ILE A 201 20.37 14.10 -3.71
N LEU A 202 20.32 12.76 -3.92
CA LEU A 202 19.52 11.85 -3.11
C LEU A 202 19.94 11.90 -1.63
N GLU A 203 21.23 11.85 -1.34
CA GLU A 203 21.77 11.86 0.03
C GLU A 203 21.40 13.15 0.76
N ASP A 204 21.42 14.29 0.08
CA ASP A 204 21.09 15.58 0.69
C ASP A 204 19.61 15.66 1.05
N VAL A 205 18.73 15.21 0.16
CA VAL A 205 17.29 15.22 0.46
C VAL A 205 16.89 14.15 1.48
N GLN A 206 17.58 13.02 1.54
CA GLN A 206 17.39 12.04 2.60
C GLN A 206 17.71 12.66 3.97
N LYS A 207 18.88 13.27 4.13
CA LYS A 207 19.28 13.99 5.37
C LYS A 207 18.29 15.10 5.72
N ALA A 208 17.85 15.88 4.74
CA ALA A 208 16.85 16.92 4.97
C ALA A 208 15.49 16.34 5.41
N ASN A 209 15.11 15.18 4.89
CA ASN A 209 13.86 14.51 5.25
C ASN A 209 13.89 13.94 6.67
N GLU A 210 15.03 13.48 7.18
CA GLU A 210 15.17 12.96 8.55
C GLU A 210 14.77 13.99 9.62
N ILE A 211 15.03 15.27 9.37
CA ILE A 211 14.74 16.38 10.30
C ILE A 211 13.50 17.20 9.89
N SER A 212 12.83 16.81 8.82
CA SER A 212 11.60 17.47 8.36
C SER A 212 10.42 17.22 9.28
N LYS A 213 9.41 18.10 9.27
CA LYS A 213 8.11 17.85 9.90
C LYS A 213 7.31 16.76 9.22
N VAL A 214 7.58 16.48 7.96
CA VAL A 214 6.99 15.39 7.19
C VAL A 214 8.10 14.43 6.80
N ARG A 215 8.16 13.29 7.46
CA ARG A 215 9.24 12.30 7.31
C ARG A 215 8.77 11.05 6.59
N CYS A 216 9.59 10.55 5.70
CA CYS A 216 9.44 9.22 5.15
C CYS A 216 9.93 8.21 6.21
N VAL A 217 9.00 7.51 6.87
CA VAL A 217 9.32 6.52 7.91
C VAL A 217 9.32 5.09 7.37
N GLY A 218 8.90 4.92 6.13
CA GLY A 218 8.92 3.65 5.41
C GLY A 218 8.84 3.88 3.93
N MET A 219 9.62 3.12 3.16
CA MET A 219 9.62 3.16 1.71
C MET A 219 9.45 1.75 1.14
N THR A 220 8.47 1.60 0.28
CA THR A 220 8.09 0.32 -0.33
C THR A 220 8.27 0.38 -1.83
N PHE A 221 8.92 -0.63 -2.39
CA PHE A 221 8.99 -0.84 -3.84
C PHE A 221 8.13 -2.04 -4.23
N GLU A 222 7.25 -1.88 -5.21
CA GLU A 222 6.56 -2.98 -5.86
C GLU A 222 7.38 -3.45 -7.07
N THR A 223 7.68 -4.74 -7.15
CA THR A 223 8.45 -5.30 -8.25
C THR A 223 8.17 -6.78 -8.50
N ARG A 224 8.91 -7.36 -9.44
CA ARG A 224 8.91 -8.79 -9.76
C ARG A 224 10.06 -9.50 -9.03
N PRO A 225 9.94 -10.81 -8.75
CA PRO A 225 11.01 -11.57 -8.10
C PRO A 225 12.36 -11.51 -8.84
N ASP A 226 12.38 -11.64 -10.17
CA ASP A 226 13.59 -11.61 -10.99
C ASP A 226 14.31 -10.23 -11.01
N TRP A 227 13.68 -9.20 -10.44
CA TRP A 227 14.24 -7.86 -10.21
C TRP A 227 14.55 -7.60 -8.73
N CYS A 228 14.79 -8.66 -7.96
CA CYS A 228 15.28 -8.62 -6.57
C CYS A 228 16.63 -9.33 -6.41
N LYS A 229 17.48 -9.30 -7.43
CA LYS A 229 18.87 -9.75 -7.32
C LYS A 229 19.65 -8.77 -6.46
N LYS A 230 20.83 -9.17 -5.98
CA LYS A 230 21.66 -8.38 -5.07
C LYS A 230 21.84 -6.93 -5.53
N GLU A 231 22.22 -6.73 -6.81
CA GLU A 231 22.43 -5.40 -7.38
C GLU A 231 21.16 -4.51 -7.36
N HIS A 232 19.96 -5.11 -7.51
CA HIS A 232 18.71 -4.37 -7.43
C HIS A 232 18.37 -4.00 -5.97
N VAL A 233 18.62 -4.93 -5.05
CA VAL A 233 18.36 -4.74 -3.62
C VAL A 233 19.30 -3.69 -3.04
N ASP A 234 20.59 -3.72 -3.38
CA ASP A 234 21.57 -2.70 -2.98
C ASP A 234 21.12 -1.29 -3.43
N ARG A 235 20.60 -1.16 -4.64
CA ARG A 235 20.04 0.12 -5.12
C ARG A 235 18.80 0.54 -4.36
N MET A 236 17.87 -0.39 -4.10
CA MET A 236 16.67 -0.08 -3.30
C MET A 236 17.05 0.34 -1.88
N LEU A 237 18.03 -0.30 -1.25
CA LEU A 237 18.56 0.09 0.06
C LEU A 237 19.16 1.49 0.04
N ASN A 238 19.99 1.81 -0.96
CA ASN A 238 20.55 3.14 -1.13
C ASN A 238 19.47 4.23 -1.31
N MET A 239 18.35 3.88 -1.92
CA MET A 239 17.19 4.77 -2.03
C MET A 239 16.37 4.88 -0.74
N GLY A 240 16.62 4.03 0.27
CA GLY A 240 15.94 4.04 1.57
C GLY A 240 14.79 3.04 1.68
N ALA A 241 14.81 1.95 0.91
CA ALA A 241 13.82 0.88 1.03
C ALA A 241 13.76 0.30 2.43
N THR A 242 12.55 0.06 2.92
CA THR A 242 12.29 -0.65 4.18
C THR A 242 11.43 -1.89 3.95
N ARG A 243 10.77 -1.97 2.80
CA ARG A 243 9.91 -3.07 2.38
C ARG A 243 9.95 -3.25 0.86
N VAL A 244 9.89 -4.49 0.42
CA VAL A 244 9.68 -4.81 -0.99
C VAL A 244 8.44 -5.71 -1.12
N GLU A 245 7.59 -5.37 -2.07
CA GLU A 245 6.39 -6.14 -2.40
C GLU A 245 6.64 -6.86 -3.73
N ILE A 246 6.76 -8.18 -3.66
CA ILE A 246 7.08 -9.02 -4.81
C ILE A 246 5.84 -9.68 -5.39
N GLY A 247 5.69 -9.57 -6.70
CA GLY A 247 4.61 -10.19 -7.45
C GLY A 247 4.89 -11.67 -7.72
N VAL A 248 4.83 -12.51 -6.69
CA VAL A 248 4.99 -13.97 -6.80
C VAL A 248 3.85 -14.57 -7.62
N GLN A 249 2.61 -14.26 -7.29
CA GLN A 249 1.36 -14.66 -7.92
C GLN A 249 0.98 -16.13 -7.70
N THR A 250 1.91 -17.07 -7.92
CA THR A 250 1.77 -18.52 -7.71
C THR A 250 3.12 -19.14 -7.32
N ILE A 251 3.13 -20.43 -6.96
CA ILE A 251 4.36 -21.19 -6.65
C ILE A 251 4.54 -22.38 -7.61
N HIS A 252 3.99 -22.29 -8.83
CA HIS A 252 4.00 -23.37 -9.82
C HIS A 252 4.60 -22.91 -11.14
N ASP A 253 5.71 -23.52 -11.56
CA ASP A 253 6.43 -23.15 -12.78
C ASP A 253 5.62 -23.37 -14.07
N GLU A 254 4.76 -24.39 -14.10
CA GLU A 254 3.87 -24.64 -15.23
C GLU A 254 2.86 -23.50 -15.42
N ILE A 255 2.38 -22.89 -14.31
CA ILE A 255 1.50 -21.73 -14.37
C ILE A 255 2.30 -20.51 -14.82
N TYR A 256 3.50 -20.28 -14.30
CA TYR A 256 4.36 -19.19 -14.77
C TYR A 256 4.61 -19.24 -16.27
N LYS A 257 4.88 -20.44 -16.82
CA LYS A 257 5.04 -20.63 -18.26
C LYS A 257 3.75 -20.29 -19.02
N LYS A 258 2.63 -20.84 -18.57
CA LYS A 258 1.32 -20.60 -19.17
C LYS A 258 0.93 -19.10 -19.14
N MET A 259 1.29 -18.41 -18.07
CA MET A 259 1.02 -16.98 -17.86
C MET A 259 2.05 -16.06 -18.52
N LYS A 260 3.07 -16.58 -19.20
CA LYS A 260 4.17 -15.81 -19.80
C LYS A 260 4.82 -14.88 -18.75
N ARG A 261 4.99 -15.38 -17.51
CA ARG A 261 5.42 -14.54 -16.37
C ARG A 261 6.90 -14.15 -16.48
N GLY A 262 7.73 -14.92 -17.17
CA GLY A 262 9.13 -14.62 -17.46
C GLY A 262 10.09 -14.81 -16.29
N HIS A 263 9.63 -15.34 -15.16
CA HIS A 263 10.46 -15.79 -14.03
C HIS A 263 9.97 -17.16 -13.54
N SER A 264 10.76 -17.80 -12.68
CA SER A 264 10.52 -19.12 -12.12
C SER A 264 10.20 -19.08 -10.62
N VAL A 265 9.78 -20.23 -10.09
CA VAL A 265 9.65 -20.45 -8.64
C VAL A 265 10.99 -20.19 -7.95
N LYS A 266 12.10 -20.63 -8.54
CA LYS A 266 13.46 -20.41 -8.03
C LYS A 266 13.77 -18.91 -7.89
N ASP A 267 13.37 -18.06 -8.84
CA ASP A 267 13.54 -16.61 -8.74
C ASP A 267 12.75 -16.02 -7.57
N SER A 268 11.56 -16.54 -7.30
CA SER A 268 10.72 -16.10 -6.18
C SER A 268 11.34 -16.47 -4.82
N ILE A 269 11.91 -17.67 -4.71
CA ILE A 269 12.61 -18.13 -3.50
C ILE A 269 13.88 -17.31 -3.28
N GLU A 270 14.69 -17.15 -4.32
CA GLU A 270 15.93 -16.37 -4.25
C GLU A 270 15.66 -14.90 -3.92
N ALA A 271 14.63 -14.30 -4.52
CA ALA A 271 14.20 -12.94 -4.19
C ALA A 271 13.87 -12.79 -2.69
N ASN A 272 13.08 -13.73 -2.14
CA ASN A 272 12.74 -13.73 -0.72
C ASN A 272 13.99 -13.83 0.16
N ARG A 273 14.95 -14.69 -0.24
CA ARG A 273 16.22 -14.86 0.47
C ARG A 273 17.04 -13.57 0.49
N VAL A 274 17.30 -12.99 -0.69
CA VAL A 274 18.12 -11.77 -0.80
C VAL A 274 17.49 -10.61 -0.05
N LEU A 275 16.17 -10.44 -0.13
CA LEU A 275 15.46 -9.36 0.56
C LEU A 275 15.53 -9.51 2.07
N ARG A 276 15.36 -10.71 2.61
CA ARG A 276 15.46 -10.97 4.05
C ARG A 276 16.89 -10.84 4.55
N ASP A 277 17.88 -11.40 3.84
CA ASP A 277 19.29 -11.24 4.17
C ASP A 277 19.72 -9.76 4.20
N SER A 278 18.98 -8.90 3.54
CA SER A 278 19.18 -7.45 3.50
C SER A 278 18.38 -6.68 4.57
N GLY A 279 17.69 -7.37 5.49
CA GLY A 279 16.87 -6.76 6.55
C GLY A 279 15.58 -6.08 6.05
N LEU A 280 15.14 -6.37 4.85
CA LEU A 280 13.92 -5.80 4.28
C LEU A 280 12.68 -6.63 4.64
N LYS A 281 11.58 -5.94 4.95
CA LYS A 281 10.27 -6.61 5.05
C LYS A 281 9.81 -7.07 3.68
N VAL A 282 9.28 -8.30 3.61
CA VAL A 282 8.80 -8.90 2.37
C VAL A 282 7.29 -9.04 2.37
N ALA A 283 6.65 -8.45 1.37
CA ALA A 283 5.24 -8.69 1.09
C ALA A 283 5.09 -9.48 -0.22
N MET A 284 4.27 -10.54 -0.18
CA MET A 284 3.99 -11.33 -1.38
C MET A 284 2.60 -11.02 -1.91
N HIS A 285 2.51 -10.82 -3.22
CA HIS A 285 1.25 -10.79 -3.93
C HIS A 285 0.97 -12.18 -4.48
N LEU A 286 -0.16 -12.76 -4.09
CA LEU A 286 -0.63 -14.06 -4.58
C LEU A 286 -1.96 -13.87 -5.30
N MET A 287 -2.12 -14.61 -6.39
CA MET A 287 -3.25 -14.48 -7.30
C MET A 287 -3.98 -15.82 -7.46
N PRO A 288 -4.90 -16.16 -6.55
CA PRO A 288 -5.69 -17.38 -6.69
C PRO A 288 -6.59 -17.31 -7.93
N GLY A 289 -6.90 -18.48 -8.50
CA GLY A 289 -7.65 -18.62 -9.72
C GLY A 289 -6.80 -18.55 -11.01
N LEU A 290 -5.47 -18.54 -10.92
CA LEU A 290 -4.57 -18.64 -12.07
C LEU A 290 -4.53 -20.08 -12.61
N PHE A 291 -5.57 -20.52 -13.35
CA PHE A 291 -5.72 -21.88 -13.88
C PHE A 291 -5.73 -22.97 -12.80
N GLN A 292 -5.98 -22.59 -11.56
CA GLN A 292 -6.17 -23.48 -10.42
C GLN A 292 -7.56 -23.28 -9.84
N ARG A 293 -8.04 -24.28 -9.09
CA ARG A 293 -9.30 -24.22 -8.36
C ARG A 293 -9.03 -24.07 -6.86
N GLN A 294 -10.08 -23.83 -6.09
CA GLN A 294 -10.02 -23.53 -4.65
C GLN A 294 -9.11 -24.49 -3.86
N LYS A 295 -9.14 -25.80 -4.17
CA LYS A 295 -8.33 -26.79 -3.45
C LYS A 295 -6.84 -26.62 -3.70
N GLU A 296 -6.43 -26.45 -4.95
CA GLU A 296 -5.04 -26.26 -5.32
C GLU A 296 -4.52 -24.91 -4.81
N ASP A 297 -5.34 -23.86 -4.93
CA ASP A 297 -4.98 -22.55 -4.40
C ASP A 297 -4.84 -22.58 -2.86
N LEU A 298 -5.73 -23.25 -2.13
CA LEU A 298 -5.60 -23.41 -0.69
C LEU A 298 -4.32 -24.13 -0.29
N GLU A 299 -3.93 -25.20 -1.02
CA GLU A 299 -2.67 -25.91 -0.80
C GLU A 299 -1.45 -25.02 -1.12
N MET A 300 -1.54 -24.15 -2.16
CA MET A 300 -0.53 -23.13 -2.43
C MET A 300 -0.35 -22.21 -1.21
N PHE A 301 -1.43 -21.68 -0.63
CA PHE A 301 -1.35 -20.83 0.56
C PHE A 301 -0.80 -21.57 1.78
N LYS A 302 -1.20 -22.82 2.02
CA LYS A 302 -0.60 -23.66 3.08
C LYS A 302 0.90 -23.78 2.88
N THR A 303 1.36 -24.07 1.67
CA THR A 303 2.77 -24.16 1.33
C THR A 303 3.50 -22.86 1.60
N VAL A 304 2.92 -21.72 1.22
CA VAL A 304 3.52 -20.39 1.45
C VAL A 304 3.73 -20.11 2.95
N PHE A 305 2.89 -20.65 3.84
CA PHE A 305 3.01 -20.42 5.28
C PHE A 305 3.84 -21.49 6.01
N THR A 306 4.00 -22.68 5.44
CA THR A 306 4.70 -23.79 6.09
C THR A 306 6.10 -24.05 5.55
N ASN A 307 6.33 -23.78 4.26
CA ASN A 307 7.63 -23.98 3.64
C ASN A 307 8.54 -22.77 3.91
N ASP A 308 9.69 -23.03 4.50
CA ASP A 308 10.67 -22.03 4.93
C ASP A 308 11.17 -21.12 3.81
N SER A 309 11.10 -21.56 2.56
CA SER A 309 11.51 -20.74 1.41
C SER A 309 10.61 -19.52 1.17
N TYR A 310 9.42 -19.48 1.76
CA TYR A 310 8.45 -18.38 1.56
C TYR A 310 8.23 -17.58 2.85
N LYS A 311 7.26 -17.91 3.65
CA LYS A 311 6.86 -17.27 4.92
C LYS A 311 6.94 -15.73 4.90
N PRO A 312 6.12 -15.04 4.09
CA PRO A 312 6.18 -13.59 3.95
C PRO A 312 5.72 -12.87 5.23
N ASP A 313 6.21 -11.65 5.47
CA ASP A 313 5.74 -10.77 6.54
C ASP A 313 4.34 -10.25 6.28
N MET A 314 4.04 -9.99 5.03
CA MET A 314 2.79 -9.40 4.58
C MET A 314 2.25 -10.09 3.34
N LEU A 315 0.94 -10.05 3.18
CA LEU A 315 0.26 -10.74 2.11
C LEU A 315 -0.80 -9.84 1.45
N LYS A 316 -0.81 -9.85 0.12
CA LYS A 316 -1.93 -9.37 -0.69
C LYS A 316 -2.52 -10.55 -1.45
N ILE A 317 -3.82 -10.74 -1.32
CA ILE A 317 -4.58 -11.81 -2.00
C ILE A 317 -5.40 -11.15 -3.09
N TYR A 318 -5.09 -11.45 -4.34
CA TYR A 318 -5.71 -10.83 -5.50
C TYR A 318 -6.32 -11.88 -6.43
N PRO A 319 -7.59 -12.32 -6.20
CA PRO A 319 -8.24 -13.24 -7.13
C PRO A 319 -8.08 -12.78 -8.57
N CYS A 320 -7.78 -13.70 -9.46
CA CYS A 320 -7.53 -13.42 -10.87
C CYS A 320 -8.80 -12.83 -11.51
N LEU A 321 -8.62 -11.73 -12.23
CA LEU A 321 -9.70 -11.01 -12.91
C LEU A 321 -9.47 -11.02 -14.41
N VAL A 322 -10.54 -11.16 -15.16
CA VAL A 322 -10.54 -11.01 -16.63
C VAL A 322 -10.81 -9.54 -16.96
N THR A 323 -9.85 -8.90 -17.59
CA THR A 323 -9.95 -7.51 -18.03
C THR A 323 -9.80 -7.42 -19.54
N LYS A 324 -10.58 -6.55 -20.17
CA LYS A 324 -10.56 -6.34 -21.62
C LYS A 324 -9.15 -5.98 -22.12
N GLY A 325 -8.74 -6.55 -23.23
CA GLY A 325 -7.43 -6.31 -23.84
C GLY A 325 -6.28 -7.13 -23.24
N SER A 326 -6.54 -8.05 -22.28
CA SER A 326 -5.60 -9.09 -21.87
C SER A 326 -5.78 -10.35 -22.74
N GLU A 327 -4.72 -11.15 -22.91
CA GLU A 327 -4.84 -12.44 -23.59
C GLU A 327 -5.78 -13.39 -22.82
N LEU A 328 -5.87 -13.24 -21.51
CA LEU A 328 -6.81 -14.00 -20.67
C LEU A 328 -8.27 -13.72 -21.04
N TYR A 329 -8.58 -12.50 -21.48
CA TYR A 329 -9.91 -12.14 -21.95
C TYR A 329 -10.32 -12.92 -23.21
N ASP A 330 -9.40 -13.06 -24.15
CA ASP A 330 -9.65 -13.81 -25.37
C ASP A 330 -9.87 -15.30 -25.04
N LEU A 331 -9.00 -15.88 -24.22
CA LEU A 331 -9.13 -17.27 -23.77
C LEU A 331 -10.43 -17.51 -22.98
N TRP A 332 -10.87 -16.58 -22.16
CA TRP A 332 -12.16 -16.66 -21.45
C TRP A 332 -13.33 -16.64 -22.40
N LYS A 333 -13.30 -15.79 -23.42
CA LYS A 333 -14.35 -15.75 -24.45
C LYS A 333 -14.49 -17.05 -25.23
N ASP A 334 -13.36 -17.70 -25.48
CA ASP A 334 -13.29 -18.98 -26.19
C ASP A 334 -13.63 -20.18 -25.27
N GLY A 335 -13.99 -19.93 -24.01
CA GLY A 335 -14.34 -20.97 -23.04
C GLY A 335 -13.15 -21.73 -22.45
N GLY A 336 -11.91 -21.28 -22.73
CA GLY A 336 -10.67 -21.92 -22.26
C GLY A 336 -10.21 -21.48 -20.87
N TYR A 337 -10.93 -20.57 -20.22
CA TYR A 337 -10.65 -20.10 -18.86
C TYR A 337 -11.95 -19.77 -18.13
N GLU A 338 -12.01 -20.16 -16.86
CA GLU A 338 -13.13 -19.87 -15.98
C GLU A 338 -12.62 -19.20 -14.71
N PRO A 339 -12.93 -17.90 -14.47
CA PRO A 339 -12.54 -17.19 -13.25
C PRO A 339 -13.43 -17.59 -12.06
N TYR A 340 -12.98 -17.32 -10.84
CA TYR A 340 -13.82 -17.47 -9.66
C TYR A 340 -15.04 -16.54 -9.70
N THR A 341 -16.16 -17.05 -9.23
CA THR A 341 -17.32 -16.26 -8.84
C THR A 341 -17.04 -15.47 -7.55
N ASP A 342 -17.89 -14.51 -7.22
CA ASP A 342 -17.80 -13.78 -5.95
C ASP A 342 -17.86 -14.74 -4.75
N GLU A 343 -18.73 -15.76 -4.79
CA GLU A 343 -18.93 -16.72 -3.69
C GLU A 343 -17.72 -17.66 -3.54
N GLU A 344 -17.24 -18.27 -4.64
CA GLU A 344 -16.04 -19.11 -4.62
C GLU A 344 -14.80 -18.37 -4.07
N ALA A 345 -14.67 -17.09 -4.41
CA ALA A 345 -13.58 -16.27 -3.90
C ALA A 345 -13.74 -15.98 -2.39
N VAL A 346 -14.96 -15.72 -1.91
CA VAL A 346 -15.23 -15.54 -0.48
C VAL A 346 -14.91 -16.82 0.28
N GLU A 347 -15.42 -17.96 -0.16
CA GLU A 347 -15.17 -19.28 0.48
C GLU A 347 -13.68 -19.58 0.57
N LEU A 348 -12.95 -19.46 -0.55
CA LEU A 348 -11.52 -19.70 -0.57
C LEU A 348 -10.76 -18.75 0.39
N ILE A 349 -11.10 -17.48 0.41
CA ILE A 349 -10.39 -16.51 1.26
C ILE A 349 -10.72 -16.73 2.73
N VAL A 350 -11.93 -17.17 3.07
CA VAL A 350 -12.30 -17.61 4.43
C VAL A 350 -11.41 -18.78 4.86
N GLU A 351 -11.25 -19.81 4.02
CA GLU A 351 -10.36 -20.93 4.31
C GLU A 351 -8.89 -20.49 4.46
N ILE A 352 -8.42 -19.59 3.59
CA ILE A 352 -7.08 -18.99 3.75
C ILE A 352 -6.97 -18.26 5.09
N LYS A 353 -8.00 -17.51 5.50
CA LYS A 353 -8.01 -16.78 6.77
C LYS A 353 -7.93 -17.68 8.00
N LYS A 354 -8.45 -18.88 7.93
CA LYS A 354 -8.37 -19.91 9.01
C LYS A 354 -6.93 -20.37 9.26
N ILE A 355 -6.09 -20.40 8.23
CA ILE A 355 -4.73 -20.94 8.28
C ILE A 355 -3.62 -19.87 8.37
N LEU A 356 -3.99 -18.58 8.40
CA LEU A 356 -2.99 -17.50 8.48
C LEU A 356 -2.22 -17.55 9.81
N PRO A 357 -0.88 -17.56 9.77
CA PRO A 357 -0.05 -17.46 10.97
C PRO A 357 -0.20 -16.10 11.67
N LYS A 358 0.14 -16.06 12.96
CA LYS A 358 0.06 -14.85 13.80
C LYS A 358 0.96 -13.72 13.33
N TRP A 359 2.12 -14.06 12.76
CA TRP A 359 3.12 -13.08 12.29
C TRP A 359 2.80 -12.47 10.91
N VAL A 360 1.85 -13.02 10.16
CA VAL A 360 1.50 -12.50 8.82
C VAL A 360 0.49 -11.36 8.94
N ARG A 361 0.73 -10.28 8.19
CA ARG A 361 -0.24 -9.20 8.01
C ARG A 361 -0.95 -9.30 6.66
N THR A 362 -2.24 -9.56 6.65
CA THR A 362 -3.03 -9.38 5.41
C THR A 362 -3.20 -7.89 5.13
N MET A 363 -2.62 -7.41 4.03
CA MET A 363 -2.70 -6.01 3.64
C MET A 363 -3.96 -5.70 2.85
N ARG A 364 -4.29 -6.58 1.89
CA ARG A 364 -5.39 -6.38 0.95
C ARG A 364 -5.90 -7.71 0.40
N ILE A 365 -7.20 -7.80 0.15
CA ILE A 365 -7.87 -9.01 -0.36
C ILE A 365 -8.29 -8.84 -1.83
N GLN A 366 -8.31 -7.64 -2.38
CA GLN A 366 -8.79 -7.35 -3.74
C GLN A 366 -7.96 -6.25 -4.39
N ARG A 367 -7.81 -6.29 -5.72
CA ARG A 367 -7.23 -5.20 -6.50
C ARG A 367 -8.20 -4.02 -6.62
N ASP A 368 -7.64 -2.81 -6.78
CA ASP A 368 -8.43 -1.57 -6.93
C ASP A 368 -8.91 -1.36 -8.40
N ILE A 369 -9.14 -2.43 -9.15
CA ILE A 369 -9.68 -2.29 -10.52
C ILE A 369 -11.18 -1.93 -10.41
N PRO A 370 -11.64 -0.86 -11.07
CA PRO A 370 -13.06 -0.54 -11.12
C PRO A 370 -13.89 -1.71 -11.67
N SER A 371 -15.02 -2.01 -11.03
CA SER A 371 -15.88 -3.14 -11.43
C SER A 371 -16.37 -3.05 -12.88
N THR A 372 -16.48 -1.85 -13.43
CA THR A 372 -16.84 -1.59 -14.83
C THR A 372 -15.79 -2.07 -15.84
N LEU A 373 -14.56 -2.32 -15.40
CA LEU A 373 -13.46 -2.83 -16.25
C LEU A 373 -13.24 -4.33 -16.07
N ILE A 374 -13.99 -4.98 -15.19
CA ILE A 374 -13.91 -6.42 -14.92
C ILE A 374 -14.95 -7.12 -15.77
N GLU A 375 -14.53 -7.86 -16.78
CA GLU A 375 -15.41 -8.62 -17.68
C GLU A 375 -15.91 -9.90 -16.99
N ALA A 376 -15.01 -10.63 -16.32
CA ALA A 376 -15.35 -11.82 -15.55
C ALA A 376 -14.44 -11.95 -14.32
N GLY A 377 -14.91 -12.71 -13.32
CA GLY A 377 -14.29 -12.83 -12.00
C GLY A 377 -15.01 -12.00 -10.94
N VAL A 378 -14.34 -11.74 -9.84
CA VAL A 378 -14.91 -11.02 -8.69
C VAL A 378 -15.22 -9.56 -9.05
N LYS A 379 -16.49 -9.22 -9.15
CA LYS A 379 -16.98 -7.86 -9.49
C LYS A 379 -17.34 -7.02 -8.27
N LYS A 380 -17.58 -7.62 -7.13
CA LYS A 380 -17.93 -6.90 -5.89
C LYS A 380 -16.72 -6.15 -5.35
N SER A 381 -16.82 -4.83 -5.26
CA SER A 381 -15.74 -3.97 -4.76
C SER A 381 -15.50 -4.07 -3.25
N ASN A 382 -16.37 -4.75 -2.51
CA ASN A 382 -16.34 -4.96 -1.07
C ASN A 382 -16.04 -6.41 -0.67
N LEU A 383 -15.28 -7.16 -1.50
CA LEU A 383 -14.93 -8.56 -1.23
C LEU A 383 -14.38 -8.77 0.20
N GLY A 384 -13.55 -7.86 0.68
CA GLY A 384 -13.02 -7.92 2.04
C GLY A 384 -14.10 -7.88 3.12
N GLU A 385 -15.12 -7.04 2.95
CA GLU A 385 -16.27 -6.96 3.87
C GLU A 385 -17.07 -8.28 3.87
N LEU A 386 -17.32 -8.85 2.70
CA LEU A 386 -18.02 -10.14 2.58
C LEU A 386 -17.26 -11.28 3.29
N VAL A 387 -15.93 -11.31 3.13
CA VAL A 387 -15.08 -12.28 3.83
C VAL A 387 -15.15 -12.11 5.35
N TYR A 388 -15.08 -10.88 5.85
CA TYR A 388 -15.16 -10.62 7.29
C TYR A 388 -16.54 -10.96 7.85
N ASN A 389 -17.61 -10.61 7.15
CA ASN A 389 -18.98 -10.98 7.57
C ASN A 389 -19.15 -12.51 7.64
N ARG A 390 -18.63 -13.26 6.66
CA ARG A 390 -18.67 -14.72 6.66
C ARG A 390 -17.86 -15.32 7.82
N LEU A 391 -16.69 -14.78 8.14
CA LEU A 391 -15.91 -15.20 9.32
C LEU A 391 -16.69 -14.97 10.62
N ASP A 392 -17.34 -13.82 10.75
CA ASP A 392 -18.16 -13.49 11.92
C ASP A 392 -19.39 -14.39 12.03
N GLU A 393 -20.09 -14.67 10.92
CA GLU A 393 -21.22 -15.61 10.86
C GLU A 393 -20.83 -17.04 11.24
N GLU A 394 -19.63 -17.49 10.86
CA GLU A 394 -19.09 -18.81 11.19
C GLU A 394 -18.39 -18.85 12.57
N GLY A 395 -18.30 -17.73 13.28
CA GLY A 395 -17.62 -17.64 14.59
C GLY A 395 -16.11 -17.87 14.50
N ILE A 396 -15.47 -17.52 13.37
CA ILE A 396 -14.06 -17.79 13.11
C ILE A 396 -13.21 -16.54 13.36
N ASN A 397 -12.22 -16.67 14.25
CA ASN A 397 -11.25 -15.64 14.55
C ASN A 397 -9.96 -15.82 13.72
N CYS A 398 -9.75 -14.97 12.70
CA CYS A 398 -8.50 -14.96 11.94
C CYS A 398 -7.34 -14.47 12.80
N LYS A 399 -6.23 -15.24 12.82
CA LYS A 399 -5.06 -14.98 13.66
C LYS A 399 -4.06 -13.95 13.08
N CYS A 400 -4.26 -13.44 11.87
CA CYS A 400 -3.31 -12.50 11.27
C CYS A 400 -3.24 -11.16 12.04
N ILE A 401 -2.11 -10.45 11.94
CA ILE A 401 -1.88 -9.14 12.58
C ILE A 401 -3.07 -8.20 12.34
N ARG A 402 -3.52 -8.06 11.08
CA ARG A 402 -4.60 -7.14 10.70
C ARG A 402 -5.92 -7.37 11.46
N CYS A 403 -6.28 -8.64 11.68
CA CYS A 403 -7.54 -8.98 12.34
C CYS A 403 -7.47 -8.81 13.86
N ARG A 404 -6.27 -8.88 14.44
CA ARG A 404 -6.05 -8.76 15.87
C ARG A 404 -5.71 -7.34 16.34
N GLU A 405 -5.32 -6.43 15.45
CA GLU A 405 -5.00 -5.04 15.80
C GLU A 405 -6.12 -4.36 16.60
N ILE A 406 -5.81 -3.92 17.83
CA ILE A 406 -6.78 -3.23 18.72
C ILE A 406 -7.35 -1.96 18.10
N GLY A 407 -6.58 -1.27 17.29
CA GLY A 407 -7.03 -0.04 16.62
C GLY A 407 -8.18 -0.24 15.62
N HIS A 408 -8.50 -1.47 15.22
CA HIS A 408 -9.64 -1.81 14.37
C HIS A 408 -10.84 -2.37 15.12
N LYS A 409 -10.71 -2.56 16.43
CA LYS A 409 -11.77 -3.07 17.30
C LYS A 409 -12.38 -1.92 18.08
N ASP A 410 -13.69 -1.86 18.10
CA ASP A 410 -14.46 -0.85 18.89
C ASP A 410 -14.67 -1.37 20.31
N LYS A 411 -13.57 -1.50 21.06
CA LYS A 411 -13.56 -2.04 22.43
C LYS A 411 -12.58 -1.23 23.28
N ASN A 412 -12.95 -0.97 24.53
CA ASN A 412 -12.03 -0.47 25.54
C ASN A 412 -11.19 -1.64 26.07
N TYR A 413 -9.90 -1.42 26.19
CA TYR A 413 -8.95 -2.41 26.66
C TYR A 413 -8.37 -2.00 28.02
N ASP A 414 -8.29 -2.96 28.96
CA ASP A 414 -7.43 -2.88 30.10
C ASP A 414 -6.10 -3.53 29.74
N PHE A 415 -5.02 -2.75 29.75
CA PHE A 415 -3.69 -3.26 29.37
C PHE A 415 -3.05 -4.12 30.47
N GLU A 416 -3.61 -4.20 31.69
CA GLU A 416 -3.19 -5.14 32.72
C GLU A 416 -3.50 -6.59 32.33
N ASP A 417 -4.47 -6.82 31.44
CA ASP A 417 -4.82 -8.11 30.87
C ASP A 417 -3.92 -8.53 29.70
N PHE A 418 -2.98 -7.67 29.28
CA PHE A 418 -2.08 -7.94 28.18
C PHE A 418 -0.76 -8.53 28.65
N ARG A 419 -0.21 -9.47 27.86
CA ARG A 419 1.07 -10.14 28.12
C ARG A 419 1.92 -10.19 26.86
N LEU A 420 3.21 -10.39 27.06
CA LEU A 420 4.16 -10.66 26.01
C LEU A 420 4.12 -12.14 25.64
N PHE A 421 3.90 -12.42 24.36
CA PHE A 421 3.99 -13.75 23.76
C PHE A 421 5.16 -13.77 22.79
N GLU A 422 5.77 -14.93 22.67
CA GLU A 422 6.89 -15.19 21.78
C GLU A 422 6.58 -16.40 20.90
N GLU A 423 6.81 -16.25 19.59
CA GLU A 423 6.70 -17.33 18.61
C GLU A 423 7.93 -17.30 17.70
N SER A 424 8.73 -18.37 17.74
CA SER A 424 9.88 -18.53 16.85
C SER A 424 9.57 -19.45 15.70
N TYR A 425 10.08 -19.11 14.52
CA TYR A 425 9.93 -19.91 13.30
C TYR A 425 11.12 -19.71 12.38
N THR A 426 11.43 -20.75 11.60
CA THR A 426 12.46 -20.65 10.55
C THR A 426 11.88 -20.03 9.30
N ALA A 427 12.63 -19.15 8.63
CA ALA A 427 12.33 -18.60 7.32
C ALA A 427 13.63 -18.33 6.56
N VAL A 428 13.75 -18.91 5.36
CA VAL A 428 14.90 -18.71 4.47
C VAL A 428 16.25 -18.86 5.18
N GLU A 429 16.45 -20.01 5.84
CA GLU A 429 17.66 -20.37 6.59
C GLU A 429 17.97 -19.46 7.80
N GLY A 430 17.08 -18.55 8.15
CA GLY A 430 17.15 -17.72 9.35
C GLY A 430 16.13 -18.15 10.41
N GLU A 431 16.36 -17.78 11.64
CA GLU A 431 15.41 -17.91 12.74
C GLU A 431 14.75 -16.55 12.97
N GLU A 432 13.41 -16.54 12.97
CA GLU A 432 12.61 -15.36 13.19
C GLU A 432 11.89 -15.47 14.52
N THR A 433 11.92 -14.44 15.32
CA THR A 433 11.18 -14.34 16.57
C THR A 433 10.14 -13.24 16.48
N PHE A 434 8.87 -13.62 16.63
CA PHE A 434 7.74 -12.71 16.67
C PHE A 434 7.32 -12.51 18.14
N LEU A 435 7.66 -11.35 18.68
CA LEU A 435 7.23 -10.90 20.00
C LEU A 435 5.95 -10.08 19.83
N SER A 436 4.91 -10.45 20.58
CA SER A 436 3.62 -9.76 20.50
C SER A 436 3.05 -9.47 21.86
N PHE A 437 2.54 -8.27 22.05
CA PHE A 437 1.85 -7.85 23.28
C PHE A 437 0.35 -7.96 23.02
N GLU A 438 -0.27 -8.97 23.59
CA GLU A 438 -1.63 -9.41 23.29
C GLU A 438 -2.45 -9.64 24.55
N ASP A 439 -3.78 -9.62 24.43
CA ASP A 439 -4.66 -10.05 25.51
C ASP A 439 -4.49 -11.55 25.81
N ASN A 440 -4.94 -11.98 26.98
CA ASN A 440 -4.77 -13.36 27.43
C ASN A 440 -5.37 -14.42 26.49
N ASN A 441 -6.32 -14.05 25.64
CA ASN A 441 -6.94 -14.94 24.66
C ASN A 441 -6.24 -14.90 23.30
N GLU A 442 -5.21 -14.10 23.15
CA GLU A 442 -4.44 -13.88 21.89
C GLU A 442 -5.31 -13.42 20.71
N GLU A 443 -6.41 -12.71 21.03
CA GLU A 443 -7.36 -12.20 20.04
C GLU A 443 -7.13 -10.72 19.72
N SER A 444 -6.49 -9.97 20.64
CA SER A 444 -6.26 -8.54 20.53
C SER A 444 -4.79 -8.20 20.64
N LEU A 445 -4.23 -7.61 19.59
CA LEU A 445 -2.82 -7.26 19.45
C LEU A 445 -2.63 -5.75 19.65
N ALA A 446 -1.92 -5.39 20.73
CA ALA A 446 -1.60 -3.99 21.04
C ALA A 446 -0.28 -3.53 20.38
N GLY A 447 0.71 -4.42 20.30
CA GLY A 447 1.98 -4.13 19.67
C GLY A 447 2.76 -5.41 19.34
N PHE A 448 3.71 -5.30 18.44
CA PHE A 448 4.61 -6.40 18.13
C PHE A 448 5.99 -5.91 17.71
N LEU A 449 6.96 -6.78 17.88
CA LEU A 449 8.31 -6.66 17.37
C LEU A 449 8.66 -7.96 16.65
N ARG A 450 9.36 -7.85 15.54
CA ARG A 450 9.96 -9.00 14.88
C ARG A 450 11.47 -8.83 14.90
N SER A 451 12.15 -9.84 15.38
CA SER A 451 13.59 -9.98 15.34
C SER A 451 13.94 -11.15 14.45
N GLU A 452 15.00 -11.04 13.69
CA GLU A 452 15.52 -12.15 12.91
C GLU A 452 16.99 -12.37 13.23
N GLU A 453 17.38 -13.62 13.33
CA GLU A 453 18.77 -14.05 13.44
C GLU A 453 19.13 -14.87 12.21
N ARG A 454 20.12 -14.36 11.45
CA ARG A 454 20.60 -15.04 10.25
C ARG A 454 22.02 -15.52 10.46
N ARG A 455 22.31 -16.71 9.96
CA ARG A 455 23.65 -17.23 9.92
C ARG A 455 24.48 -16.42 8.91
N VAL A 456 25.22 -15.45 9.42
CA VAL A 456 26.22 -14.74 8.62
C VAL A 456 27.33 -15.75 8.27
N GLY A 457 27.62 -15.93 7.01
CA GLY A 457 28.72 -16.79 6.57
C GLY A 457 30.05 -16.33 7.17
N LYS A 458 31.02 -17.24 7.29
CA LYS A 458 32.36 -16.97 7.88
C LYS A 458 33.09 -15.78 7.21
N GLU A 459 32.68 -15.40 6.02
CA GLU A 459 33.28 -14.31 5.23
C GLU A 459 32.91 -12.89 5.71
N CYS A 460 31.91 -12.75 6.56
CA CYS A 460 31.51 -11.44 7.13
C CYS A 460 32.16 -11.13 8.50
N ARG A 461 33.17 -11.89 8.91
CA ARG A 461 33.89 -11.69 10.16
C ARG A 461 35.30 -11.11 9.98
N SER A 462 35.52 -10.26 8.99
CA SER A 462 36.77 -9.52 8.84
C SER A 462 36.54 -8.03 8.98
#